data_e0efb759534e2041e4464f50b1c25687
#
_entry.id   e0efb759534e2041e4464f50b1c25687
#
_cell.length_a   1.000
_cell.length_b   1.000
_cell.length_c   1.000
_cell.angle_alpha   90.00
_cell.angle_beta   90.00
_cell.angle_gamma   90.00
#
_symmetry.space_group_name_H-M   'P 1'
#
loop_
_entity.id
_entity.type
_entity.pdbx_description
1 polymer ?
#
loop_
_entity_poly.entity_id
_entity_poly.type
_entity_poly.pdbx_seq_one_letter_code
_entity_poly.pdbx_strand_id
1 'polypeptide(L)'
;DSLKTLILADSVTFQMAAMANSYDLKSAVSGGLMADPNTGASLFEKDQLKPADYAVIKDMKEGEISEPFESLDDEGRSGNLIYKILKLEKIIPSHTATVEADFAIVQNIANRKRQLEAINEFVKEKQAVTYIKIDDLFKQCNFEREGWIK
;
A
#
# COMPACT_ATOMS: atom_id res chain seq x y z
N ASP A 1 -1.94 20.99 18.84
CA ASP A 1 -2.03 22.42 18.44
C ASP A 1 -0.66 23.10 18.37
N SER A 2 0.20 23.02 19.39
CA SER A 2 1.49 23.72 19.39
C SER A 2 2.43 23.30 18.23
N LEU A 3 2.48 22.02 17.90
CA LEU A 3 3.35 21.51 16.83
C LEU A 3 2.93 22.03 15.45
N LYS A 4 1.62 22.02 15.15
CA LYS A 4 1.09 22.60 13.91
C LYS A 4 1.39 24.08 13.82
N THR A 5 1.24 24.83 14.92
CA THR A 5 1.55 26.26 14.95
C THR A 5 3.02 26.54 14.64
N LEU A 6 3.96 25.73 15.16
CA LEU A 6 5.38 25.85 14.86
C LEU A 6 5.70 25.56 13.39
N ILE A 7 5.02 24.58 12.79
CA ILE A 7 5.19 24.26 11.38
C ILE A 7 4.65 25.39 10.49
N LEU A 8 3.45 25.91 10.79
CA LEU A 8 2.86 27.00 10.02
C LEU A 8 3.63 28.32 10.15
N ALA A 9 4.37 28.50 11.26
CA ALA A 9 5.27 29.65 11.46
C ALA A 9 6.67 29.45 10.86
N ASP A 10 6.87 28.39 10.03
CA ASP A 10 8.17 28.00 9.46
C ASP A 10 9.32 27.84 10.48
N SER A 11 8.98 27.71 11.76
CA SER A 11 9.98 27.48 12.83
C SER A 11 10.55 26.06 12.79
N VAL A 12 9.75 25.10 12.30
CA VAL A 12 10.12 23.69 12.15
C VAL A 12 9.48 23.16 10.88
N THR A 13 10.20 22.39 10.07
CA THR A 13 9.59 21.73 8.91
C THR A 13 8.70 20.56 9.36
N PHE A 14 7.69 20.21 8.56
CA PHE A 14 6.85 19.04 8.83
C PHE A 14 7.70 17.78 9.01
N GLN A 15 8.71 17.59 8.17
CA GLN A 15 9.63 16.44 8.24
C GLN A 15 10.37 16.39 9.58
N MET A 16 10.96 17.50 10.02
CA MET A 16 11.66 17.58 11.31
C MET A 16 10.70 17.31 12.47
N ALA A 17 9.48 17.84 12.40
CA ALA A 17 8.46 17.62 13.39
C ALA A 17 8.07 16.13 13.47
N ALA A 18 7.89 15.47 12.32
CA ALA A 18 7.59 14.04 12.25
C ALA A 18 8.75 13.20 12.81
N MET A 19 9.98 13.47 12.42
CA MET A 19 11.16 12.72 12.90
C MET A 19 11.34 12.82 14.42
N ALA A 20 11.03 13.98 14.99
CA ALA A 20 11.26 14.23 16.42
C ALA A 20 10.09 13.81 17.32
N ASN A 21 8.85 13.80 16.81
CA ASN A 21 7.67 13.69 17.66
C ASN A 21 6.67 12.60 17.20
N SER A 22 6.86 11.98 16.03
CA SER A 22 5.90 10.97 15.56
C SER A 22 6.00 9.71 16.40
N TYR A 23 4.85 9.20 16.83
CA TYR A 23 4.72 7.89 17.45
C TYR A 23 4.86 6.76 16.42
N ASP A 24 4.50 6.99 15.17
CA ASP A 24 4.73 6.05 14.07
C ASP A 24 6.19 6.09 13.62
N LEU A 25 6.99 5.18 14.18
CA LEU A 25 8.42 5.08 13.91
C LEU A 25 8.73 4.74 12.44
N LYS A 26 7.81 4.10 11.72
CA LYS A 26 8.03 3.70 10.31
C LYS A 26 8.06 4.92 9.39
N SER A 27 7.08 5.81 9.54
CA SER A 27 7.05 7.03 8.76
C SER A 27 7.99 8.12 9.33
N ALA A 28 8.24 8.11 10.65
CA ALA A 28 9.13 9.08 11.30
C ALA A 28 10.52 9.10 10.67
N VAL A 29 11.15 7.94 10.44
CA VAL A 29 12.49 7.84 9.84
C VAL A 29 12.55 8.40 8.41
N SER A 30 11.41 8.48 7.73
CA SER A 30 11.25 9.04 6.39
C SER A 30 10.66 10.46 6.42
N GLY A 31 10.77 11.15 7.56
CA GLY A 31 10.25 12.51 7.72
C GLY A 31 8.71 12.60 7.67
N GLY A 32 8.03 11.54 8.09
CA GLY A 32 6.57 11.46 8.06
C GLY A 32 5.98 10.97 6.73
N LEU A 33 6.83 10.63 5.74
CA LEU A 33 6.35 10.10 4.47
C LEU A 33 5.76 8.70 4.69
N MET A 34 4.47 8.57 4.39
CA MET A 34 3.80 7.26 4.40
C MET A 34 4.21 6.45 3.17
N ALA A 35 4.48 5.17 3.38
CA ALA A 35 4.75 4.23 2.31
C ALA A 35 3.98 2.93 2.54
N ASP A 36 3.49 2.34 1.47
CA ASP A 36 2.87 1.01 1.50
C ASP A 36 3.94 -0.04 1.87
N PRO A 37 3.75 -0.83 2.92
CA PRO A 37 4.76 -1.76 3.41
C PRO A 37 5.09 -2.90 2.44
N ASN A 38 4.22 -3.18 1.48
CA ASN A 38 4.41 -4.27 0.53
C ASN A 38 5.09 -3.80 -0.76
N THR A 39 4.78 -2.57 -1.18
CA THR A 39 5.24 -2.04 -2.47
C THR A 39 6.30 -0.95 -2.33
N GLY A 40 6.41 -0.32 -1.15
CA GLY A 40 7.22 0.86 -0.92
C GLY A 40 6.68 2.14 -1.60
N ALA A 41 5.52 2.06 -2.23
CA ALA A 41 4.91 3.20 -2.89
C ALA A 41 4.44 4.25 -1.87
N SER A 42 4.67 5.51 -2.15
CA SER A 42 4.19 6.65 -1.35
C SER A 42 2.93 7.29 -1.92
N LEU A 43 2.37 6.72 -2.98
CA LEU A 43 1.10 7.10 -3.58
C LEU A 43 0.04 6.09 -3.18
N PHE A 44 -1.10 6.57 -2.75
CA PHE A 44 -2.21 5.76 -2.26
C PHE A 44 -3.47 6.06 -3.04
N GLU A 45 -4.17 5.01 -3.41
CA GLU A 45 -5.56 5.12 -3.84
C GLU A 45 -6.46 5.42 -2.63
N LYS A 46 -7.59 6.08 -2.87
CA LYS A 46 -8.51 6.48 -1.79
C LYS A 46 -9.02 5.31 -0.93
N ASP A 47 -9.17 4.14 -1.51
CA ASP A 47 -9.62 2.92 -0.86
C ASP A 47 -8.53 2.21 -0.05
N GLN A 48 -7.27 2.56 -0.26
CA GLN A 48 -6.13 2.10 0.54
C GLN A 48 -5.94 2.91 1.83
N LEU A 49 -6.57 4.09 1.91
CA LEU A 49 -6.50 4.95 3.07
C LEU A 49 -7.53 4.54 4.12
N LYS A 50 -7.19 4.74 5.39
CA LYS A 50 -8.17 4.60 6.47
C LYS A 50 -9.32 5.59 6.29
N PRO A 51 -10.56 5.20 6.58
CA PRO A 51 -11.71 6.09 6.42
C PRO A 51 -11.57 7.44 7.15
N ALA A 52 -10.98 7.43 8.35
CA ALA A 52 -10.73 8.65 9.12
C ALA A 52 -9.71 9.57 8.43
N ASP A 53 -8.62 9.00 7.93
CA ASP A 53 -7.56 9.74 7.23
C ASP A 53 -8.12 10.31 5.91
N TYR A 54 -8.85 9.50 5.14
CA TYR A 54 -9.48 9.96 3.89
C TYR A 54 -10.53 11.07 4.13
N ALA A 55 -11.34 10.95 5.18
CA ALA A 55 -12.33 11.98 5.52
C ALA A 55 -11.70 13.36 5.76
N VAL A 56 -10.47 13.39 6.26
CA VAL A 56 -9.73 14.63 6.50
C VAL A 56 -9.11 15.17 5.21
N ILE A 57 -8.44 14.31 4.42
CA ILE A 57 -7.66 14.78 3.27
C ILE A 57 -8.49 15.08 2.02
N LYS A 58 -9.72 14.54 1.91
CA LYS A 58 -10.57 14.69 0.71
C LYS A 58 -10.87 16.14 0.31
N ASP A 59 -10.90 17.04 1.29
CA ASP A 59 -11.22 18.46 1.12
C ASP A 59 -9.96 19.35 1.20
N MET A 60 -8.76 18.76 1.40
CA MET A 60 -7.49 19.48 1.50
C MET A 60 -6.89 19.77 0.12
N LYS A 61 -6.08 20.80 0.06
CA LYS A 61 -5.28 21.16 -1.11
C LYS A 61 -3.86 20.64 -0.99
N GLU A 62 -3.17 20.52 -2.12
CA GLU A 62 -1.74 20.19 -2.12
C GLU A 62 -0.94 21.14 -1.24
N GLY A 63 -0.03 20.60 -0.43
CA GLY A 63 0.79 21.33 0.53
C GLY A 63 0.09 21.65 1.85
N GLU A 64 -1.21 21.45 1.96
CA GLU A 64 -1.98 21.78 3.16
C GLU A 64 -1.72 20.79 4.30
N ILE A 65 -1.79 21.30 5.55
CA ILE A 65 -1.63 20.52 6.78
C ILE A 65 -2.98 20.50 7.50
N SER A 66 -3.46 19.30 7.84
CA SER A 66 -4.73 19.11 8.52
C SER A 66 -4.76 19.71 9.92
N GLU A 67 -5.97 19.90 10.46
CA GLU A 67 -6.15 20.02 11.90
C GLU A 67 -5.82 18.67 12.56
N PRO A 68 -5.43 18.68 13.86
CA PRO A 68 -5.31 17.45 14.62
C PRO A 68 -6.66 16.72 14.68
N PHE A 69 -6.66 15.43 14.39
CA PHE A 69 -7.86 14.59 14.44
C PHE A 69 -7.56 13.25 15.09
N GLU A 70 -8.61 12.64 15.61
CA GLU A 70 -8.53 11.31 16.22
C GLU A 70 -8.49 10.22 15.16
N SER A 71 -7.58 9.27 15.32
CA SER A 71 -7.44 8.10 14.46
C SER A 71 -6.97 6.91 15.28
N LEU A 72 -7.01 5.74 14.69
CA LEU A 72 -6.42 4.53 15.29
C LEU A 72 -4.96 4.43 14.90
N ASP A 73 -4.13 3.87 15.79
CA ASP A 73 -2.73 3.61 15.49
C ASP A 73 -2.61 2.69 14.25
N ASP A 74 -1.49 2.80 13.53
CA ASP A 74 -1.29 2.07 12.28
C ASP A 74 -0.87 0.62 12.50
N GLU A 75 -0.46 0.26 13.70
CA GLU A 75 -0.11 -1.11 14.07
C GLU A 75 -1.34 -2.00 14.32
N GLY A 76 -2.52 -1.43 14.40
CA GLY A 76 -3.82 -2.11 14.29
C GLY A 76 -4.14 -3.17 15.35
N ARG A 77 -3.21 -3.46 16.27
CA ARG A 77 -3.38 -4.56 17.23
C ARG A 77 -4.00 -4.16 18.56
N SER A 78 -3.91 -2.92 18.94
CA SER A 78 -4.40 -2.44 20.24
C SER A 78 -5.59 -1.51 20.15
N GLY A 79 -5.95 -1.01 18.95
CA GLY A 79 -7.05 -0.07 18.78
C GLY A 79 -6.87 1.22 19.59
N ASN A 80 -5.63 1.58 19.91
CA ASN A 80 -5.35 2.78 20.66
C ASN A 80 -5.74 4.02 19.86
N LEU A 81 -6.44 4.91 20.52
CA LEU A 81 -6.78 6.20 19.96
C LEU A 81 -5.54 7.08 19.98
N ILE A 82 -5.20 7.63 18.83
CA ILE A 82 -4.08 8.56 18.66
C ILE A 82 -4.56 9.84 17.98
N TYR A 83 -3.84 10.92 18.19
CA TYR A 83 -4.03 12.16 17.43
C TYR A 83 -3.04 12.22 16.29
N LYS A 84 -3.55 12.50 15.08
CA LYS A 84 -2.76 12.66 13.87
C LYS A 84 -2.88 14.07 13.31
N ILE A 85 -1.81 14.52 12.66
CA ILE A 85 -1.83 15.59 11.66
C ILE A 85 -1.30 15.02 10.35
N LEU A 86 -1.92 15.38 9.25
CA LEU A 86 -1.54 14.94 7.91
C LEU A 86 -1.11 16.15 7.08
N LYS A 87 -0.13 15.95 6.22
CA LYS A 87 0.22 16.90 5.17
C LYS A 87 -0.06 16.23 3.82
N LEU A 88 -0.85 16.87 3.00
CA LEU A 88 -1.14 16.43 1.65
C LEU A 88 -0.06 16.95 0.70
N GLU A 89 0.87 16.08 0.29
CA GLU A 89 1.98 16.48 -0.56
C GLU A 89 1.54 16.71 -2.01
N LYS A 90 0.73 15.78 -2.56
CA LYS A 90 0.33 15.82 -3.97
C LYS A 90 -1.00 15.12 -4.20
N ILE A 91 -1.77 15.62 -5.15
CA ILE A 91 -2.98 14.99 -5.68
C ILE A 91 -2.70 14.62 -7.15
N ILE A 92 -2.82 13.34 -7.45
CA ILE A 92 -2.72 12.85 -8.84
C ILE A 92 -4.14 12.56 -9.31
N PRO A 93 -4.67 13.31 -10.30
CA PRO A 93 -5.99 13.00 -10.85
C PRO A 93 -5.99 11.64 -11.53
N SER A 94 -7.16 10.98 -11.54
CA SER A 94 -7.31 9.72 -12.24
C SER A 94 -6.87 9.86 -13.70
N HIS A 95 -6.00 8.96 -14.13
CA HIS A 95 -5.49 8.92 -15.51
C HIS A 95 -5.32 7.46 -15.95
N THR A 96 -5.21 7.24 -17.24
CA THR A 96 -4.81 5.93 -17.76
C THR A 96 -3.33 5.74 -17.51
N ALA A 97 -2.96 4.63 -16.88
CA ALA A 97 -1.57 4.34 -16.56
C ALA A 97 -0.69 4.34 -17.82
N THR A 98 0.41 5.06 -17.77
CA THR A 98 1.43 5.10 -18.83
C THR A 98 2.77 4.60 -18.29
N VAL A 99 3.61 4.12 -19.22
CA VAL A 99 4.94 3.61 -18.80
C VAL A 99 5.80 4.73 -18.23
N GLU A 100 5.66 5.95 -18.73
CA GLU A 100 6.44 7.11 -18.32
C GLU A 100 6.04 7.61 -16.91
N ALA A 101 4.73 7.65 -16.63
CA ALA A 101 4.21 8.17 -15.36
C ALA A 101 4.16 7.11 -14.26
N ASP A 102 3.87 5.86 -14.63
CA ASP A 102 3.55 4.77 -13.69
C ASP A 102 4.51 3.57 -13.82
N PHE A 103 5.76 3.83 -14.18
CA PHE A 103 6.75 2.80 -14.48
C PHE A 103 6.80 1.68 -13.42
N ALA A 104 6.81 2.03 -12.14
CA ALA A 104 6.88 1.05 -11.05
C ALA A 104 5.64 0.13 -11.01
N ILE A 105 4.45 0.68 -11.25
CA ILE A 105 3.19 -0.08 -11.27
C ILE A 105 3.19 -1.02 -12.48
N VAL A 106 3.51 -0.52 -13.66
CA VAL A 106 3.57 -1.30 -14.90
C VAL A 106 4.61 -2.41 -14.80
N GLN A 107 5.80 -2.10 -14.24
CA GLN A 107 6.86 -3.07 -14.00
C GLN A 107 6.41 -4.18 -13.03
N ASN A 108 5.73 -3.85 -11.95
CA ASN A 108 5.23 -4.82 -10.99
C ASN A 108 4.18 -5.75 -11.62
N ILE A 109 3.27 -5.21 -12.44
CA ILE A 109 2.28 -6.00 -13.18
C ILE A 109 2.98 -6.95 -14.14
N ALA A 110 3.95 -6.47 -14.92
CA ALA A 110 4.71 -7.28 -15.86
C ALA A 110 5.51 -8.39 -15.16
N ASN A 111 6.15 -8.08 -14.04
CA ASN A 111 6.89 -9.06 -13.25
C ASN A 111 5.97 -10.14 -12.66
N ARG A 112 4.82 -9.75 -12.12
CA ARG A 112 3.82 -10.70 -11.61
C ARG A 112 3.31 -11.63 -12.72
N LYS A 113 3.04 -11.10 -13.91
CA LYS A 113 2.64 -11.92 -15.07
C LYS A 113 3.72 -12.93 -15.43
N ARG A 114 4.98 -12.51 -15.54
CA ARG A 114 6.12 -13.41 -15.81
C ARG A 114 6.29 -14.50 -14.75
N GLN A 115 6.13 -14.15 -13.48
CA GLN A 115 6.19 -15.13 -12.39
C GLN A 115 5.09 -16.18 -12.52
N LEU A 116 3.86 -15.77 -12.83
CA LEU A 116 2.74 -16.71 -13.02
C LEU A 116 2.97 -17.62 -14.23
N GLU A 117 3.49 -17.09 -15.33
CA GLU A 117 3.84 -17.88 -16.53
C GLU A 117 4.93 -18.91 -16.18
N ALA A 118 6.00 -18.50 -15.51
CA ALA A 118 7.07 -19.41 -15.10
C ALA A 118 6.57 -20.51 -14.13
N ILE A 119 5.71 -20.17 -13.19
CA ILE A 119 5.09 -21.14 -12.28
C ILE A 119 4.23 -22.14 -13.08
N ASN A 120 3.44 -21.66 -14.04
CA ASN A 120 2.59 -22.52 -14.86
C ASN A 120 3.40 -23.48 -15.73
N GLU A 121 4.49 -23.02 -16.34
CA GLU A 121 5.41 -23.87 -17.08
C GLU A 121 6.06 -24.92 -16.17
N PHE A 122 6.58 -24.51 -15.03
CA PHE A 122 7.16 -25.42 -14.06
C PHE A 122 6.16 -26.50 -13.60
N VAL A 123 4.92 -26.12 -13.31
CA VAL A 123 3.87 -27.07 -12.92
C VAL A 123 3.60 -28.05 -14.06
N LYS A 124 3.46 -27.61 -15.30
CA LYS A 124 3.25 -28.49 -16.47
C LYS A 124 4.38 -29.50 -16.64
N GLU A 125 5.65 -29.04 -16.55
CA GLU A 125 6.80 -29.93 -16.62
C GLU A 125 6.78 -30.98 -15.52
N LYS A 126 6.47 -30.59 -14.28
CA LYS A 126 6.40 -31.53 -13.15
C LYS A 126 5.22 -32.49 -13.25
N GLN A 127 4.06 -32.03 -13.72
CA GLN A 127 2.91 -32.91 -13.99
C GLN A 127 3.22 -33.99 -15.01
N ALA A 128 4.07 -33.69 -16.01
CA ALA A 128 4.44 -34.66 -17.04
C ALA A 128 5.27 -35.83 -16.49
N VAL A 129 6.14 -35.60 -15.50
CA VAL A 129 7.12 -36.56 -14.98
C VAL A 129 6.77 -37.09 -13.59
N THR A 130 5.76 -36.54 -12.92
CA THR A 130 5.37 -36.94 -11.57
C THR A 130 4.18 -37.88 -11.62
N TYR A 131 4.23 -38.93 -10.81
CA TYR A 131 3.05 -39.80 -10.60
C TYR A 131 2.05 -39.05 -9.73
N ILE A 132 0.86 -38.82 -10.29
CA ILE A 132 -0.24 -38.13 -9.62
C ILE A 132 -1.44 -39.08 -9.58
N LYS A 133 -1.97 -39.34 -8.38
CA LYS A 133 -3.21 -40.11 -8.16
C LYS A 133 -4.20 -39.17 -7.46
N ILE A 134 -5.29 -38.92 -8.11
CA ILE A 134 -6.44 -38.20 -7.54
C ILE A 134 -7.55 -39.21 -7.26
N ASP A 135 -8.08 -39.18 -6.05
CA ASP A 135 -9.22 -40.02 -5.67
C ASP A 135 -10.43 -39.65 -6.53
N ASP A 136 -11.23 -40.66 -6.88
CA ASP A 136 -12.40 -40.52 -7.77
C ASP A 136 -13.40 -39.48 -7.26
N LEU A 137 -13.49 -39.32 -5.95
CA LEU A 137 -14.35 -38.33 -5.31
C LEU A 137 -13.99 -36.89 -5.72
N PHE A 138 -12.72 -36.63 -5.98
CA PHE A 138 -12.21 -35.27 -6.30
C PHE A 138 -12.00 -35.06 -7.80
N LYS A 139 -12.18 -36.07 -8.64
CA LYS A 139 -12.02 -35.91 -10.11
C LYS A 139 -13.01 -34.92 -10.74
N GLN A 140 -14.15 -34.72 -10.09
CA GLN A 140 -15.19 -33.79 -10.54
C GLN A 140 -14.93 -32.33 -10.08
N CYS A 141 -13.91 -32.08 -9.27
CA CYS A 141 -13.57 -30.73 -8.82
C CYS A 141 -13.01 -29.92 -9.97
N ASN A 142 -13.35 -28.65 -9.99
CA ASN A 142 -12.77 -27.70 -10.91
C ASN A 142 -11.38 -27.26 -10.39
N PHE A 143 -10.32 -27.73 -11.03
CA PHE A 143 -8.95 -27.37 -10.67
C PHE A 143 -8.57 -26.05 -11.35
N GLU A 144 -7.93 -25.16 -10.61
CA GLU A 144 -7.46 -23.87 -11.12
C GLU A 144 -6.49 -24.03 -12.31
N ARG A 145 -5.75 -25.13 -12.35
CA ARG A 145 -4.85 -25.47 -13.45
C ARG A 145 -5.22 -26.82 -14.04
N GLU A 146 -5.16 -26.90 -15.35
CA GLU A 146 -5.40 -28.15 -16.07
C GLU A 146 -4.27 -29.17 -15.90
N GLY A 147 -4.51 -30.45 -16.27
CA GLY A 147 -3.49 -31.50 -16.32
C GLY A 147 -3.30 -32.28 -15.02
N TRP A 148 -4.14 -32.09 -14.01
CA TRP A 148 -4.11 -32.90 -12.78
C TRP A 148 -4.78 -34.28 -12.95
N ILE A 149 -5.77 -34.38 -13.82
CA ILE A 149 -6.47 -35.63 -14.14
C ILE A 149 -5.90 -36.13 -15.46
N LYS A 150 -5.33 -37.35 -15.44
CA LYS A 150 -4.81 -38.05 -16.62
C LYS A 150 -5.77 -39.16 -17.01
#